data_0845b673329d443818a487199979fab0
#
_entry.id   0845b673329d443818a487199979fab0
#
_cell.length_a   1.000
_cell.length_b   1.000
_cell.length_c   1.000
_cell.angle_alpha   90.00
_cell.angle_beta   90.00
_cell.angle_gamma   90.00
#
_symmetry.space_group_name_H-M   'P 1'
#
loop_
_entity.id
_entity.type
_entity.pdbx_description
1 polymer ?
#
loop_
_entity_poly.entity_id
_entity_poly.type
_entity_poly.pdbx_seq_one_letter_code
_entity_poly.pdbx_strand_id
1 'polypeptide(L)'
;MSKSLIVLSPADPAACCPPLSREPLSRDQAELVAPLLKALADPVRLRLMSLVASHPGGEACVCDLAGAFDLSQPTISHHLKVLHEAGLVDRDKRGVWVYYRARPQALAALGALIGCAPL
;
A
#
# COMPACT_ATOMS: atom_id res chain seq x y z
N MET A 1 9.16 12.08 23.23
CA MET A 1 8.82 11.85 22.96
C MET A 1 8.33 11.35 22.84
N SER A 2 8.26 10.89 22.71
CA SER A 2 7.60 10.33 22.38
C SER A 2 7.01 10.00 21.90
N LYS A 3 6.92 9.97 21.77
CA LYS A 3 6.30 9.75 21.21
C LYS A 3 6.03 9.09 20.78
N SER A 4 6.02 8.69 20.80
CA SER A 4 5.68 8.04 20.30
C SER A 4 5.45 7.28 20.36
N LEU A 5 5.26 6.80 20.62
CA LEU A 5 4.93 6.02 20.54
C LEU A 5 3.97 5.76 20.24
N ILE A 6 3.62 6.07 20.41
CA ILE A 6 2.73 6.14 19.94
C ILE A 6 2.41 5.48 18.98
N VAL A 7 2.66 5.24 18.98
CA VAL A 7 2.65 5.00 18.12
C VAL A 7 2.21 4.24 17.48
N LEU A 8 1.91 4.07 17.58
CA LEU A 8 1.66 3.26 16.86
C LEU A 8 0.42 2.59 16.97
N SER A 9 -0.65 3.20 17.17
CA SER A 9 -1.95 2.65 17.00
C SER A 9 -2.14 2.26 15.57
N PRO A 10 -2.44 1.00 15.28
CA PRO A 10 -2.68 0.62 13.89
C PRO A 10 -3.91 1.30 13.32
N ALA A 11 -4.78 1.81 14.18
CA ALA A 11 -5.99 2.48 13.72
C ALA A 11 -5.74 3.89 13.24
N ASP A 12 -4.57 4.44 13.55
CA ASP A 12 -4.22 5.78 13.13
C ASP A 12 -2.88 5.75 12.38
N PRO A 13 -2.92 5.52 11.09
CA PRO A 13 -1.68 5.42 10.31
C PRO A 13 -0.87 6.70 10.33
N ALA A 14 -1.50 7.84 10.51
CA ALA A 14 -0.78 9.10 10.54
C ALA A 14 0.09 9.20 11.79
N ALA A 15 -0.27 8.48 12.87
CA ALA A 15 0.52 8.47 14.09
C ALA A 15 1.66 7.45 14.03
N CYS A 16 1.64 6.58 13.03
CA CYS A 16 2.63 5.52 12.92
C CYS A 16 4.01 6.07 12.62
N CYS A 17 4.10 6.98 11.68
CA CYS A 17 5.39 7.47 11.21
C CYS A 17 5.33 8.97 11.00
N PRO A 18 6.21 9.73 11.66
CA PRO A 18 6.32 11.15 11.35
C PRO A 18 6.92 11.33 9.96
N PRO A 19 6.75 12.51 9.36
CA PRO A 19 7.43 12.79 8.11
C PRO A 19 8.94 12.62 8.22
N LEU A 20 9.55 12.15 7.15
CA LEU A 20 10.99 11.90 7.13
C LEU A 20 11.82 13.10 7.54
N SER A 21 11.36 14.28 7.15
CA SER A 21 12.14 15.49 7.38
C SER A 21 11.92 16.10 8.76
N ARG A 22 10.96 15.60 9.50
CA ARG A 22 10.64 16.17 10.80
C ARG A 22 11.60 15.72 11.87
N GLU A 23 11.90 14.44 11.88
CA GLU A 23 12.81 13.85 12.85
C GLU A 23 13.34 12.54 12.28
N PRO A 24 14.48 12.05 12.80
CA PRO A 24 15.00 10.78 12.30
C PRO A 24 14.04 9.63 12.58
N LEU A 25 13.89 8.76 11.59
CA LEU A 25 13.10 7.56 11.77
C LEU A 25 13.80 6.62 12.76
N SER A 26 13.01 5.99 13.61
CA SER A 26 13.54 4.92 14.43
C SER A 26 13.75 3.67 13.56
N ARG A 27 14.54 2.75 14.08
CA ARG A 27 14.76 1.48 13.41
C ARG A 27 13.44 0.74 13.19
N ASP A 28 12.58 0.72 14.22
CA ASP A 28 11.31 0.00 14.13
C ASP A 28 10.40 0.62 13.08
N GLN A 29 10.37 1.95 13.00
CA GLN A 29 9.56 2.63 11.99
C GLN A 29 10.06 2.30 10.59
N ALA A 30 11.37 2.31 10.41
CA ALA A 30 11.95 1.98 9.11
C ALA A 30 11.64 0.55 8.71
N GLU A 31 11.73 -0.38 9.66
CA GLU A 31 11.44 -1.78 9.39
C GLU A 31 9.96 -2.01 9.07
N LEU A 32 9.09 -1.17 9.61
CA LEU A 32 7.67 -1.28 9.35
C LEU A 32 7.31 -0.76 7.95
N VAL A 33 7.93 0.32 7.54
CA VAL A 33 7.54 1.01 6.31
C VAL A 33 8.31 0.55 5.09
N ALA A 34 9.58 0.18 5.25
CA ALA A 34 10.41 -0.20 4.11
C ALA A 34 9.81 -1.29 3.22
N PRO A 35 9.19 -2.36 3.78
CA PRO A 35 8.59 -3.37 2.92
C PRO A 35 7.48 -2.83 2.02
N LEU A 36 6.73 -1.84 2.49
CA LEU A 36 5.69 -1.21 1.69
C LEU A 36 6.29 -0.49 0.50
N LEU A 37 7.35 0.28 0.75
CA LEU A 37 8.02 1.00 -0.31
C LEU A 37 8.67 0.06 -1.29
N LYS A 38 9.25 -1.03 -0.78
CA LYS A 38 9.90 -2.01 -1.63
C LYS A 38 8.90 -2.65 -2.59
N ALA A 39 7.72 -2.96 -2.10
CA ALA A 39 6.68 -3.57 -2.93
C ALA A 39 6.20 -2.60 -4.00
N LEU A 40 6.20 -1.30 -3.72
CA LEU A 40 5.77 -0.29 -4.68
C LEU A 40 6.86 0.15 -5.64
N ALA A 41 8.11 -0.22 -5.39
CA ALA A 41 9.24 0.23 -6.20
C ALA A 41 9.40 -0.60 -7.47
N ASP A 42 8.31 -0.77 -8.18
CA ASP A 42 8.26 -1.44 -9.47
C ASP A 42 7.17 -0.74 -10.28
N PRO A 43 7.45 -0.34 -11.53
CA PRO A 43 6.46 0.44 -12.29
C PRO A 43 5.12 -0.26 -12.44
N VAL A 44 5.12 -1.56 -12.66
CA VAL A 44 3.87 -2.30 -12.82
C VAL A 44 3.10 -2.32 -11.51
N ARG A 45 3.76 -2.62 -10.42
CA ARG A 45 3.09 -2.67 -9.12
C ARG A 45 2.59 -1.31 -8.68
N LEU A 46 3.35 -0.25 -8.97
CA LEU A 46 2.90 1.09 -8.64
C LEU A 46 1.63 1.44 -9.41
N ARG A 47 1.58 1.11 -10.71
CA ARG A 47 0.38 1.35 -11.50
C ARG A 47 -0.78 0.49 -11.04
N LEU A 48 -0.52 -0.77 -10.67
CA LEU A 48 -1.57 -1.64 -10.14
C LEU A 48 -2.17 -1.07 -8.87
N MET A 49 -1.31 -0.61 -7.96
CA MET A 49 -1.79 0.00 -6.73
C MET A 49 -2.70 1.19 -7.02
N SER A 50 -2.29 2.03 -7.95
CA SER A 50 -3.07 3.18 -8.36
C SER A 50 -4.42 2.77 -8.95
N LEU A 51 -4.41 1.76 -9.82
CA LEU A 51 -5.64 1.29 -10.45
C LEU A 51 -6.62 0.72 -9.43
N VAL A 52 -6.11 -0.07 -8.48
CA VAL A 52 -6.96 -0.64 -7.44
C VAL A 52 -7.53 0.45 -6.55
N ALA A 53 -6.67 1.36 -6.10
CA ALA A 53 -7.10 2.41 -5.18
C ALA A 53 -8.08 3.38 -5.81
N SER A 54 -7.95 3.65 -7.10
CA SER A 54 -8.82 4.58 -7.81
C SER A 54 -10.04 3.93 -8.44
N HIS A 55 -10.11 2.60 -8.43
CA HIS A 55 -11.25 1.89 -9.00
C HIS A 55 -12.52 2.20 -8.19
N PRO A 56 -13.68 2.24 -8.84
CA PRO A 56 -14.91 2.45 -8.10
C PRO A 56 -15.03 1.50 -6.93
N GLY A 57 -15.33 2.06 -5.75
CA GLY A 57 -15.42 1.28 -4.53
C GLY A 57 -14.08 0.93 -3.91
N GLY A 58 -12.97 1.33 -4.53
CA GLY A 58 -11.64 1.04 -3.99
C GLY A 58 -11.21 -0.40 -4.14
N GLU A 59 -11.88 -1.17 -4.99
CA GLU A 59 -11.54 -2.56 -5.23
C GLU A 59 -11.68 -2.89 -6.70
N ALA A 60 -10.94 -3.90 -7.16
CA ALA A 60 -10.97 -4.32 -8.55
C ALA A 60 -10.71 -5.81 -8.65
N CYS A 61 -11.34 -6.44 -9.61
CA CYS A 61 -11.07 -7.84 -9.88
C CYS A 61 -9.83 -7.96 -10.78
N VAL A 62 -9.17 -9.11 -10.71
CA VAL A 62 -7.96 -9.35 -11.51
C VAL A 62 -8.26 -9.18 -13.00
N CYS A 63 -9.44 -9.59 -13.43
CA CYS A 63 -9.81 -9.46 -14.84
C CYS A 63 -9.88 -8.00 -15.30
N ASP A 64 -10.33 -7.10 -14.41
CA ASP A 64 -10.35 -5.66 -14.73
C ASP A 64 -8.94 -5.12 -14.86
N LEU A 65 -8.07 -5.57 -13.96
CA LEU A 65 -6.70 -5.07 -13.91
C LEU A 65 -5.87 -5.57 -15.09
N ALA A 66 -6.04 -6.84 -15.46
CA ALA A 66 -5.28 -7.43 -16.55
C ALA A 66 -5.52 -6.70 -17.86
N GLY A 67 -6.72 -6.18 -18.05
CA GLY A 67 -7.06 -5.46 -19.27
C GLY A 67 -6.33 -4.14 -19.44
N ALA A 68 -5.77 -3.60 -18.36
CA ALA A 68 -5.08 -2.32 -18.41
C ALA A 68 -3.59 -2.47 -18.72
N PHE A 69 -3.09 -3.69 -18.80
CA PHE A 69 -1.67 -3.96 -19.03
C PHE A 69 -1.49 -4.89 -20.20
N ASP A 70 -0.36 -4.75 -20.87
CA ASP A 70 0.03 -5.69 -21.92
C ASP A 70 0.86 -6.81 -21.28
N LEU A 71 0.26 -7.45 -20.29
CA LEU A 71 0.89 -8.52 -19.53
C LEU A 71 -0.10 -9.66 -19.35
N SER A 72 0.42 -10.86 -19.18
CA SER A 72 -0.43 -12.01 -18.94
C SER A 72 -1.09 -11.93 -17.56
N GLN A 73 -2.23 -12.59 -17.43
CA GLN A 73 -2.93 -12.62 -16.16
C GLN A 73 -2.09 -13.24 -15.04
N PRO A 74 -1.34 -14.34 -15.27
CA PRO A 74 -0.46 -14.84 -14.23
C PRO A 74 0.59 -13.84 -13.76
N THR A 75 1.12 -13.03 -14.68
CA THR A 75 2.10 -12.01 -14.32
C THR A 75 1.46 -10.94 -13.44
N ILE A 76 0.27 -10.48 -13.81
CA ILE A 76 -0.47 -9.51 -13.01
C ILE A 76 -0.79 -10.09 -11.64
N SER A 77 -1.22 -11.34 -11.59
CA SER A 77 -1.54 -11.99 -10.32
C SER A 77 -0.32 -12.10 -9.41
N HIS A 78 0.86 -12.33 -9.99
CA HIS A 78 2.09 -12.37 -9.21
C HIS A 78 2.38 -11.02 -8.57
N HIS A 79 2.24 -9.94 -9.34
CA HIS A 79 2.46 -8.60 -8.78
C HIS A 79 1.46 -8.26 -7.70
N LEU A 80 0.20 -8.67 -7.87
CA LEU A 80 -0.82 -8.45 -6.85
C LEU A 80 -0.51 -9.24 -5.58
N LYS A 81 0.06 -10.44 -5.73
CA LYS A 81 0.47 -11.22 -4.58
C LYS A 81 1.56 -10.51 -3.80
N VAL A 82 2.52 -9.91 -4.49
CA VAL A 82 3.58 -9.15 -3.83
C VAL A 82 2.98 -7.98 -3.04
N LEU A 83 2.05 -7.25 -3.64
CA LEU A 83 1.37 -6.15 -2.94
C LEU A 83 0.59 -6.65 -1.73
N HIS A 84 -0.06 -7.78 -1.86
CA HIS A 84 -0.84 -8.38 -0.77
C HIS A 84 0.06 -8.81 0.38
N GLU A 85 1.15 -9.47 0.06
CA GLU A 85 2.07 -9.93 1.10
C GLU A 85 2.75 -8.78 1.84
N ALA A 86 2.89 -7.66 1.17
CA ALA A 86 3.46 -6.47 1.80
C ALA A 86 2.44 -5.72 2.66
N GLY A 87 1.16 -6.06 2.56
CA GLY A 87 0.13 -5.40 3.35
C GLY A 87 -0.47 -4.18 2.72
N LEU A 88 -0.28 -3.98 1.41
CA LEU A 88 -0.82 -2.83 0.70
C LEU A 88 -2.25 -3.03 0.21
N VAL A 89 -2.62 -4.27 -0.05
CA VAL A 89 -3.97 -4.59 -0.51
C VAL A 89 -4.50 -5.79 0.27
N ASP A 90 -5.81 -5.87 0.35
CA ASP A 90 -6.53 -7.05 0.84
C ASP A 90 -7.02 -7.84 -0.35
N ARG A 91 -7.18 -9.14 -0.15
CA ARG A 91 -7.63 -10.05 -1.18
C ARG A 91 -8.93 -10.67 -0.73
N ASP A 92 -9.90 -10.70 -1.64
CA ASP A 92 -11.21 -11.23 -1.34
C ASP A 92 -11.66 -12.12 -2.49
N LYS A 93 -11.89 -13.39 -2.20
CA LYS A 93 -12.33 -14.33 -3.22
C LYS A 93 -13.84 -14.46 -3.16
N ARG A 94 -14.49 -14.17 -4.29
CA ARG A 94 -15.95 -14.26 -4.41
C ARG A 94 -16.29 -15.25 -5.52
N GLY A 95 -16.54 -16.48 -5.15
CA GLY A 95 -16.75 -17.54 -6.12
C GLY A 95 -15.48 -17.79 -6.91
N VAL A 96 -15.55 -17.63 -8.23
CA VAL A 96 -14.39 -17.80 -9.09
C VAL A 96 -13.62 -16.50 -9.30
N TRP A 97 -14.13 -15.39 -8.77
CA TRP A 97 -13.53 -14.08 -8.96
C TRP A 97 -12.69 -13.69 -7.77
N VAL A 98 -11.54 -13.09 -8.02
CA VAL A 98 -10.67 -12.59 -6.97
C VAL A 98 -10.62 -11.08 -7.08
N TYR A 99 -10.93 -10.42 -5.98
CA TYR A 99 -10.92 -8.96 -5.89
C TYR A 99 -9.78 -8.52 -4.99
N TYR A 100 -9.19 -7.39 -5.33
CA TYR A 100 -8.17 -6.75 -4.51
C TYR A 100 -8.65 -5.37 -4.12
N ARG A 101 -8.43 -5.02 -2.87
CA ARG A 101 -8.84 -3.73 -2.32
C ARG A 101 -7.64 -3.06 -1.68
N ALA A 102 -7.46 -1.77 -1.98
CA ALA A 102 -6.38 -1.01 -1.35
C ALA A 102 -6.64 -0.89 0.15
N ARG A 103 -5.57 -0.99 0.92
CA ARG A 103 -5.63 -0.74 2.36
C ARG A 103 -5.39 0.73 2.63
N PRO A 104 -6.41 1.48 3.06
CA PRO A 104 -6.23 2.91 3.26
C PRO A 104 -5.18 3.24 4.30
N GLN A 105 -5.04 2.40 5.34
CA GLN A 105 -4.06 2.63 6.39
C GLN A 105 -2.63 2.59 5.85
N ALA A 106 -2.37 1.66 4.92
CA ALA A 106 -1.04 1.54 4.34
C ALA A 106 -0.70 2.78 3.51
N LEU A 107 -1.64 3.21 2.69
CA LEU A 107 -1.43 4.41 1.87
C LEU A 107 -1.27 5.66 2.72
N ALA A 108 -2.07 5.76 3.78
CA ALA A 108 -1.97 6.91 4.67
C ALA A 108 -0.63 6.95 5.39
N ALA A 109 -0.12 5.79 5.79
CA ALA A 109 1.19 5.71 6.44
C ALA A 109 2.29 6.16 5.51
N LEU A 110 2.23 5.74 4.25
CA LEU A 110 3.21 6.15 3.26
C LEU A 110 3.13 7.64 2.98
N GLY A 111 1.91 8.16 2.85
CA GLY A 111 1.71 9.57 2.62
C GLY A 111 2.26 10.42 3.76
N ALA A 112 2.01 9.99 4.98
CA ALA A 112 2.51 10.70 6.15
C ALA A 112 4.04 10.67 6.20
N LEU A 113 4.63 9.54 5.85
CA LEU A 113 6.07 9.38 5.87
C LEU A 113 6.76 10.28 4.86
N ILE A 114 6.23 10.36 3.65
CA ILE A 114 6.85 11.15 2.60
C ILE A 114 6.76 12.64 2.90
N GLY A 115 5.85 13.01 3.78
CA GLY A 115 5.87 14.37 4.25
C GLY A 115 5.12 15.34 3.37
N CYS A 116 4.01 14.92 2.85
CA CYS A 116 3.18 15.82 2.09
C CYS A 116 2.47 16.78 3.00
N ALA A 117 3.18 17.27 3.97
CA ALA A 117 2.58 18.17 4.91
C ALA A 117 2.14 19.42 4.17
N PRO A 118 0.91 19.82 4.32
CA PRO A 118 0.48 21.09 3.76
C PRO A 118 1.27 22.18 4.43
N LEU A 119 1.47 23.20 3.71
CA LEU A 119 2.21 24.32 4.22
C LEU A 119 1.34 25.25 4.99
#